data_08175f80c0e4f7c2ee368ca987cb6124
#
_entry.id   08175f80c0e4f7c2ee368ca987cb6124
#
_cell.length_a   1.000
_cell.length_b   1.000
_cell.length_c   1.000
_cell.angle_alpha   90.00
_cell.angle_beta   90.00
_cell.angle_gamma   90.00
#
_symmetry.space_group_name_H-M   'P 1'
#
loop_
_entity.id
_entity.type
_entity.pdbx_description
1 polymer ?
#
loop_
_entity_poly.entity_id
_entity_poly.type
_entity_poly.pdbx_seq_one_letter_code
_entity_poly.pdbx_strand_id
1 'polypeptide(L)'
;MDVSPPQKCPKKRRVRRAIIASALALTVTAGGGTAWALDRFVIDHVEITDVSAYEAGVTGSSTSTTSGTSSSSGSATGETPAAASDIAAVVTDTSYTSQDTGITISTVVTGSGDSTVTYYVADVVVSDATQVRSAFAEDSFGENIIENTSDIAADNDAVLAINGDYYGFRDTGIVIRNGVVFRDVGARQGLAFYRDGTVQVYDETATTADQLVADGVWNTLSFGPALLENGEIVSGIDDVEVDTNFGNHSIQGEQPRTAVGIIAANHDVFVVVDGRSPGYSAGVTMSGLAEIMQGLGATTAYNIDGGGSSTMYFNGEVVNNPLGKGEERGTSDILYVGA
;
A
#
# COMPACT_ATOMS: atom_id res chain seq x y z
N MET A 1 37.00 -82.22 15.11
CA MET A 1 36.40 -81.47 14.02
C MET A 1 35.44 -80.51 14.69
N ASP A 2 35.87 -79.26 14.91
CA ASP A 2 35.08 -78.26 15.61
C ASP A 2 34.33 -77.44 14.53
N VAL A 3 32.99 -77.48 14.59
CA VAL A 3 32.16 -76.76 13.63
C VAL A 3 31.57 -75.55 14.34
N SER A 4 32.17 -74.34 14.10
CA SER A 4 31.65 -73.09 14.56
C SER A 4 30.30 -72.75 13.91
N PRO A 5 29.29 -72.19 14.65
CA PRO A 5 28.00 -71.86 14.10
C PRO A 5 28.05 -70.53 13.23
N PRO A 6 27.17 -70.41 12.24
CA PRO A 6 27.18 -69.26 11.34
C PRO A 6 26.73 -67.99 12.03
N GLN A 7 27.50 -66.94 11.90
CA GLN A 7 27.17 -65.59 12.38
C GLN A 7 25.97 -65.02 11.62
N LYS A 8 24.91 -64.65 12.32
CA LYS A 8 23.74 -63.98 11.78
C LYS A 8 24.04 -62.53 11.42
N CYS A 9 23.89 -62.20 10.17
CA CYS A 9 24.17 -60.93 9.56
C CYS A 9 23.26 -59.77 10.10
N PRO A 10 23.76 -58.59 10.52
CA PRO A 10 22.98 -57.53 11.16
C PRO A 10 22.24 -56.61 10.18
N LYS A 11 21.96 -57.02 8.96
CA LYS A 11 21.34 -56.17 7.90
C LYS A 11 19.93 -55.61 8.26
N LYS A 12 19.10 -56.39 8.96
CA LYS A 12 17.70 -55.97 9.30
C LYS A 12 17.61 -54.83 10.29
N ARG A 13 18.57 -54.63 11.20
CA ARG A 13 18.58 -53.53 12.16
C ARG A 13 19.01 -52.19 11.53
N ARG A 14 19.90 -52.20 10.56
CA ARG A 14 20.36 -51.00 9.83
C ARG A 14 19.26 -50.44 8.93
N VAL A 15 18.52 -51.29 8.23
CA VAL A 15 17.40 -50.89 7.36
C VAL A 15 16.25 -50.29 8.19
N ARG A 16 15.86 -50.88 9.32
CA ARG A 16 14.84 -50.32 10.22
C ARG A 16 15.26 -48.95 10.79
N ARG A 17 16.52 -48.79 11.15
CA ARG A 17 17.02 -47.47 11.65
C ARG A 17 17.06 -46.42 10.53
N ALA A 18 17.40 -46.79 9.30
CA ALA A 18 17.33 -45.90 8.15
C ALA A 18 15.90 -45.47 7.82
N ILE A 19 14.94 -46.42 7.83
CA ILE A 19 13.52 -46.09 7.59
C ILE A 19 12.96 -45.18 8.68
N ILE A 20 13.26 -45.42 9.96
CA ILE A 20 12.82 -44.59 11.07
C ILE A 20 13.48 -43.19 10.97
N ALA A 21 14.76 -43.10 10.66
CA ALA A 21 15.45 -41.83 10.46
C ALA A 21 14.90 -41.03 9.27
N SER A 22 14.59 -41.71 8.16
CA SER A 22 13.98 -41.08 6.97
C SER A 22 12.54 -40.60 7.26
N ALA A 23 11.74 -41.38 7.98
CA ALA A 23 10.40 -41.01 8.38
C ALA A 23 10.43 -39.83 9.35
N LEU A 24 11.37 -39.81 10.29
CA LEU A 24 11.55 -38.68 11.24
C LEU A 24 12.03 -37.42 10.51
N ALA A 25 12.94 -37.55 9.56
CA ALA A 25 13.40 -36.43 8.72
C ALA A 25 12.25 -35.86 7.88
N LEU A 26 11.42 -36.72 7.27
CA LEU A 26 10.24 -36.30 6.51
C LEU A 26 9.18 -35.59 7.39
N THR A 27 8.94 -36.07 8.59
CA THR A 27 8.00 -35.40 9.51
C THR A 27 8.53 -34.05 10.03
N VAL A 28 9.83 -33.93 10.29
CA VAL A 28 10.45 -32.68 10.72
C VAL A 28 10.49 -31.66 9.58
N THR A 29 10.80 -32.09 8.35
CA THR A 29 10.79 -31.19 7.17
C THR A 29 9.37 -30.78 6.79
N ALA A 30 8.40 -31.70 6.82
CA ALA A 30 7.00 -31.38 6.56
C ALA A 30 6.42 -30.48 7.66
N GLY A 31 6.67 -30.79 8.93
CA GLY A 31 6.22 -29.99 10.08
C GLY A 31 6.88 -28.61 10.12
N GLY A 32 8.18 -28.53 9.86
CA GLY A 32 8.91 -27.28 9.78
C GLY A 32 8.47 -26.40 8.61
N GLY A 33 8.25 -26.99 7.43
CA GLY A 33 7.73 -26.28 6.27
C GLY A 33 6.31 -25.77 6.47
N THR A 34 5.45 -26.56 7.12
CA THR A 34 4.07 -26.11 7.45
C THR A 34 4.08 -24.98 8.49
N ALA A 35 4.89 -25.12 9.54
CA ALA A 35 5.00 -24.06 10.56
C ALA A 35 5.54 -22.76 9.97
N TRP A 36 6.56 -22.81 9.12
CA TRP A 36 7.09 -21.66 8.41
C TRP A 36 6.05 -21.02 7.48
N ALA A 37 5.29 -21.83 6.74
CA ALA A 37 4.26 -21.33 5.85
C ALA A 37 3.10 -20.69 6.61
N LEU A 38 2.70 -21.23 7.76
CA LEU A 38 1.68 -20.63 8.62
C LEU A 38 2.18 -19.31 9.21
N ASP A 39 3.39 -19.28 9.74
CA ASP A 39 4.02 -18.07 10.28
C ASP A 39 4.15 -16.99 9.21
N ARG A 40 4.63 -17.35 8.02
CA ARG A 40 4.89 -16.40 6.93
C ARG A 40 3.64 -15.83 6.26
N PHE A 41 2.52 -16.58 6.20
CA PHE A 41 1.38 -16.25 5.35
C PHE A 41 0.02 -16.21 6.06
N VAL A 42 -0.06 -16.60 7.33
CA VAL A 42 -1.34 -16.80 8.01
C VAL A 42 -1.37 -16.21 9.42
N ILE A 43 -0.25 -16.25 10.14
CA ILE A 43 -0.22 -15.75 11.52
C ILE A 43 0.05 -14.25 11.48
N ASP A 44 -0.83 -13.48 12.12
CA ASP A 44 -0.67 -12.04 12.27
C ASP A 44 0.44 -11.74 13.26
N HIS A 45 1.38 -10.90 12.85
CA HIS A 45 2.47 -10.41 13.69
C HIS A 45 2.23 -8.95 14.03
N VAL A 46 1.40 -8.69 15.03
CA VAL A 46 1.03 -7.34 15.43
C VAL A 46 2.17 -6.68 16.21
N GLU A 47 2.67 -5.56 15.72
CA GLU A 47 3.68 -4.72 16.38
C GLU A 47 3.04 -3.57 17.15
N ILE A 48 2.00 -2.94 16.57
CA ILE A 48 1.22 -1.86 17.17
C ILE A 48 -0.27 -2.23 17.05
N THR A 49 -0.97 -2.33 18.18
CA THR A 49 -2.37 -2.79 18.25
C THR A 49 -3.42 -1.67 18.15
N ASP A 50 -3.00 -0.41 18.22
CA ASP A 50 -3.87 0.78 18.19
C ASP A 50 -3.03 1.91 17.56
N VAL A 51 -3.11 1.99 16.24
CA VAL A 51 -2.36 2.96 15.45
C VAL A 51 -2.86 4.37 15.74
N SER A 52 -4.15 4.56 15.89
CA SER A 52 -4.75 5.87 16.19
C SER A 52 -4.22 6.44 17.50
N ALA A 53 -4.11 5.61 18.55
CA ALA A 53 -3.52 6.03 19.82
C ALA A 53 -2.00 6.27 19.71
N TYR A 54 -1.29 5.47 18.91
CA TYR A 54 0.14 5.64 18.68
C TYR A 54 0.44 6.96 17.96
N GLU A 55 -0.27 7.27 16.87
CA GLU A 55 -0.14 8.53 16.13
C GLU A 55 -0.45 9.74 17.03
N ALA A 56 -1.53 9.68 17.81
CA ALA A 56 -1.88 10.74 18.75
C ALA A 56 -0.81 10.96 19.82
N GLY A 57 -0.18 9.89 20.30
CA GLY A 57 0.91 9.93 21.26
C GLY A 57 2.17 10.61 20.72
N VAL A 58 2.55 10.30 19.49
CA VAL A 58 3.71 10.88 18.81
C VAL A 58 3.48 12.36 18.51
N THR A 59 2.34 12.72 17.92
CA THR A 59 2.01 14.10 17.56
C THR A 59 1.78 14.98 18.80
N GLY A 60 1.12 14.47 19.85
CA GLY A 60 0.91 15.17 21.12
C GLY A 60 2.20 15.45 21.89
N SER A 61 3.20 14.57 21.79
CA SER A 61 4.52 14.78 22.41
C SER A 61 5.33 15.88 21.75
N SER A 62 5.14 16.11 20.46
CA SER A 62 5.84 17.16 19.69
C SER A 62 5.37 18.58 20.04
N THR A 63 4.16 18.74 20.60
CA THR A 63 3.57 20.04 20.93
C THR A 63 3.98 20.56 22.32
N SER A 64 4.64 19.75 23.17
CA SER A 64 4.93 20.10 24.57
C SER A 64 6.26 20.80 24.84
N THR A 65 7.02 21.21 23.83
CA THR A 65 8.37 21.83 24.01
C THR A 65 8.39 23.36 23.88
N THR A 66 7.23 24.04 23.87
CA THR A 66 7.21 25.52 23.89
C THR A 66 6.28 26.05 24.99
N SER A 67 6.64 25.83 26.24
CA SER A 67 6.06 26.52 27.38
C SER A 67 6.92 27.73 27.73
N GLY A 68 6.73 28.81 27.00
CA GLY A 68 7.23 30.16 27.33
C GLY A 68 6.10 30.94 27.96
N THR A 69 6.16 31.10 29.27
CA THR A 69 5.32 31.99 30.09
C THR A 69 5.35 33.42 29.57
N SER A 70 4.18 34.01 29.28
CA SER A 70 3.97 35.43 29.33
C SER A 70 2.50 35.77 29.55
N SER A 71 2.17 36.08 30.77
CA SER A 71 0.94 36.75 31.16
C SER A 71 1.01 38.25 30.75
N SER A 72 0.08 38.72 29.92
CA SER A 72 -0.33 40.11 29.89
C SER A 72 -1.80 40.22 29.52
N SER A 73 -2.57 40.71 30.45
CA SER A 73 -3.94 41.14 30.33
C SER A 73 -4.01 42.38 29.40
N GLY A 74 -4.76 42.27 28.31
CA GLY A 74 -5.11 43.39 27.45
C GLY A 74 -6.51 43.16 26.92
N SER A 75 -7.47 43.91 27.47
CA SER A 75 -8.85 43.99 27.01
C SER A 75 -8.87 44.71 25.67
N ALA A 76 -9.28 44.09 24.60
CA ALA A 76 -9.63 44.74 23.34
C ALA A 76 -10.98 44.20 22.86
N THR A 77 -11.88 45.11 22.66
CA THR A 77 -13.23 45.00 22.15
C THR A 77 -13.27 44.24 20.80
N GLY A 78 -14.19 43.29 20.75
CA GLY A 78 -14.35 42.39 19.63
C GLY A 78 -14.84 43.03 18.34
N GLU A 79 -14.26 42.61 17.26
CA GLU A 79 -14.98 42.33 16.02
C GLU A 79 -15.01 40.80 15.87
N THR A 80 -16.22 40.25 15.87
CA THR A 80 -16.46 38.84 15.52
C THR A 80 -16.10 38.73 14.05
N PRO A 81 -15.13 37.85 13.66
CA PRO A 81 -14.98 37.51 12.26
C PRO A 81 -16.30 36.89 11.81
N ALA A 82 -16.82 37.33 10.66
CA ALA A 82 -17.96 36.68 10.03
C ALA A 82 -17.61 35.20 9.91
N ALA A 83 -18.50 34.36 10.43
CA ALA A 83 -18.38 32.90 10.23
C ALA A 83 -18.26 32.66 8.72
N ALA A 84 -17.15 32.05 8.32
CA ALA A 84 -17.04 31.45 7.00
C ALA A 84 -18.28 30.56 6.87
N SER A 85 -19.10 30.79 5.85
CA SER A 85 -20.24 29.93 5.58
C SER A 85 -19.65 28.59 5.20
N ASP A 86 -19.83 27.58 6.06
CA ASP A 86 -19.54 26.19 5.72
C ASP A 86 -20.30 25.86 4.44
N ILE A 87 -19.60 25.81 3.32
CA ILE A 87 -20.18 25.32 2.07
C ILE A 87 -20.29 23.81 2.27
N ALA A 88 -21.53 23.33 2.43
CA ALA A 88 -21.79 21.90 2.54
C ALA A 88 -21.20 21.17 1.33
N ALA A 89 -20.53 20.05 1.57
CA ALA A 89 -19.97 19.24 0.51
C ALA A 89 -21.07 18.80 -0.47
N VAL A 90 -20.75 18.80 -1.76
CA VAL A 90 -21.61 18.31 -2.83
C VAL A 90 -21.07 16.98 -3.30
N VAL A 91 -21.88 15.94 -3.23
CA VAL A 91 -21.53 14.56 -3.60
C VAL A 91 -22.46 14.10 -4.73
N THR A 92 -21.87 13.47 -5.74
CA THR A 92 -22.56 12.77 -6.82
C THR A 92 -21.99 11.35 -6.93
N ASP A 93 -22.52 10.55 -7.84
CA ASP A 93 -22.01 9.18 -8.10
C ASP A 93 -20.53 9.17 -8.56
N THR A 94 -20.04 10.29 -9.11
CA THR A 94 -18.70 10.37 -9.71
C THR A 94 -17.90 11.60 -9.26
N SER A 95 -18.40 12.40 -8.33
CA SER A 95 -17.67 13.56 -7.84
C SER A 95 -17.97 13.91 -6.41
N TYR A 96 -16.98 14.44 -5.73
CA TYR A 96 -17.07 15.08 -4.42
C TYR A 96 -16.44 16.46 -4.51
N THR A 97 -17.11 17.46 -3.96
CA THR A 97 -16.60 18.83 -3.90
C THR A 97 -16.95 19.43 -2.56
N SER A 98 -15.92 19.84 -1.82
CA SER A 98 -16.03 20.65 -0.61
C SER A 98 -15.28 21.96 -0.80
N GLN A 99 -15.13 22.74 0.27
CA GLN A 99 -14.30 23.95 0.23
C GLN A 99 -12.82 23.65 -0.06
N ASP A 100 -12.34 22.52 0.44
CA ASP A 100 -10.92 22.17 0.49
C ASP A 100 -10.52 21.00 -0.39
N THR A 101 -11.50 20.28 -0.96
CA THR A 101 -11.29 19.04 -1.70
C THR A 101 -12.18 18.97 -2.92
N GLY A 102 -11.61 18.63 -4.06
CA GLY A 102 -12.30 18.25 -5.29
C GLY A 102 -11.84 16.86 -5.76
N ILE A 103 -12.78 15.94 -5.94
CA ILE A 103 -12.52 14.59 -6.45
C ILE A 103 -13.43 14.33 -7.63
N THR A 104 -12.89 13.78 -8.71
CA THR A 104 -13.67 13.32 -9.87
C THR A 104 -13.26 11.90 -10.25
N ILE A 105 -14.23 11.00 -10.34
CA ILE A 105 -14.01 9.62 -10.78
C ILE A 105 -14.40 9.47 -12.24
N SER A 106 -13.53 8.84 -13.02
CA SER A 106 -13.77 8.52 -14.43
C SER A 106 -13.50 7.05 -14.70
N THR A 107 -14.36 6.43 -15.51
CA THR A 107 -14.14 5.08 -16.03
C THR A 107 -13.71 5.17 -17.48
N VAL A 108 -12.63 4.51 -17.83
CA VAL A 108 -12.10 4.49 -19.21
C VAL A 108 -12.03 3.05 -19.70
N VAL A 109 -12.54 2.82 -20.91
CA VAL A 109 -12.47 1.52 -21.58
C VAL A 109 -11.75 1.71 -22.91
N THR A 110 -10.69 0.95 -23.12
CA THR A 110 -9.88 0.97 -24.35
C THR A 110 -9.74 -0.44 -24.93
N GLY A 111 -9.22 -0.54 -26.14
CA GLY A 111 -9.04 -1.83 -26.81
C GLY A 111 -10.35 -2.47 -27.26
N SER A 112 -10.33 -3.77 -27.54
CA SER A 112 -11.51 -4.54 -27.94
C SER A 112 -11.29 -6.05 -27.78
N GLY A 113 -12.35 -6.82 -27.56
CA GLY A 113 -12.27 -8.27 -27.38
C GLY A 113 -11.38 -8.64 -26.18
N ASP A 114 -10.48 -9.58 -26.38
CA ASP A 114 -9.58 -10.05 -25.31
C ASP A 114 -8.49 -9.02 -24.91
N SER A 115 -8.29 -7.98 -25.74
CA SER A 115 -7.38 -6.86 -25.43
C SER A 115 -8.11 -5.65 -24.84
N THR A 116 -9.35 -5.81 -24.40
CA THR A 116 -10.06 -4.74 -23.67
C THR A 116 -9.36 -4.45 -22.36
N VAL A 117 -9.20 -3.16 -22.06
CA VAL A 117 -8.67 -2.67 -20.79
C VAL A 117 -9.67 -1.70 -20.19
N THR A 118 -10.08 -1.95 -18.96
CA THR A 118 -10.94 -1.07 -18.18
C THR A 118 -10.14 -0.54 -17.01
N TYR A 119 -10.12 0.77 -16.83
CA TYR A 119 -9.48 1.40 -15.69
C TYR A 119 -10.27 2.59 -15.16
N TYR A 120 -10.02 2.89 -13.91
CA TYR A 120 -10.68 3.94 -13.15
C TYR A 120 -9.64 4.98 -12.73
N VAL A 121 -10.02 6.23 -12.88
CA VAL A 121 -9.17 7.38 -12.56
C VAL A 121 -9.88 8.21 -11.52
N ALA A 122 -9.22 8.46 -10.40
CA ALA A 122 -9.60 9.49 -9.45
C ALA A 122 -8.66 10.68 -9.63
N ASP A 123 -9.21 11.80 -10.11
CA ASP A 123 -8.55 13.10 -10.16
C ASP A 123 -8.83 13.81 -8.83
N VAL A 124 -7.77 14.16 -8.09
CA VAL A 124 -7.84 14.60 -6.69
C VAL A 124 -7.12 15.92 -6.53
N VAL A 125 -7.86 16.96 -6.19
CA VAL A 125 -7.31 18.28 -5.86
C VAL A 125 -7.63 18.60 -4.40
N VAL A 126 -6.61 18.86 -3.60
CA VAL A 126 -6.75 19.20 -2.18
C VAL A 126 -6.14 20.56 -1.89
N SER A 127 -6.66 21.26 -0.89
CA SER A 127 -6.08 22.55 -0.46
C SER A 127 -4.83 22.36 0.42
N ASP A 128 -4.71 21.19 1.06
CA ASP A 128 -3.62 20.79 1.94
C ASP A 128 -3.24 19.33 1.66
N ALA A 129 -1.97 19.08 1.35
CA ALA A 129 -1.47 17.74 1.03
C ALA A 129 -1.69 16.70 2.14
N THR A 130 -1.82 17.15 3.39
CA THR A 130 -2.09 16.26 4.53
C THR A 130 -3.50 15.68 4.54
N GLN A 131 -4.37 16.12 3.63
CA GLN A 131 -5.69 15.51 3.39
C GLN A 131 -5.59 14.15 2.68
N VAL A 132 -4.49 13.89 1.97
CA VAL A 132 -4.16 12.55 1.47
C VAL A 132 -3.52 11.76 2.60
N ARG A 133 -4.30 10.89 3.22
CA ARG A 133 -3.96 10.15 4.44
C ARG A 133 -3.77 8.67 4.14
N SER A 134 -3.23 7.96 5.11
CA SER A 134 -3.20 6.50 5.10
C SER A 134 -3.87 5.96 6.38
N ALA A 135 -4.48 4.78 6.25
CA ALA A 135 -5.01 4.02 7.39
C ALA A 135 -4.64 2.54 7.24
N PHE A 136 -4.38 1.90 8.36
CA PHE A 136 -3.99 0.49 8.42
C PHE A 136 -5.19 -0.42 8.62
N ALA A 137 -5.08 -1.63 8.11
CA ALA A 137 -6.03 -2.71 8.37
C ALA A 137 -6.17 -2.94 9.88
N GLU A 138 -7.42 -3.08 10.37
CA GLU A 138 -7.74 -3.33 11.78
C GLU A 138 -7.13 -2.31 12.77
N ASP A 139 -6.87 -1.06 12.33
CA ASP A 139 -6.16 -0.02 13.08
C ASP A 139 -4.85 -0.55 13.71
N SER A 140 -4.17 -1.48 13.05
CA SER A 140 -3.01 -2.21 13.57
C SER A 140 -1.86 -2.23 12.57
N PHE A 141 -0.63 -2.06 13.07
CA PHE A 141 0.58 -2.18 12.26
C PHE A 141 1.31 -3.48 12.57
N GLY A 142 1.74 -4.18 11.52
CA GLY A 142 2.47 -5.45 11.63
C GLY A 142 2.45 -6.24 10.33
N GLU A 143 2.79 -7.54 10.40
CA GLU A 143 2.77 -8.42 9.25
C GLU A 143 1.53 -9.32 9.22
N ASN A 144 1.06 -9.65 8.01
CA ASN A 144 -0.11 -10.48 7.72
C ASN A 144 -1.46 -9.91 8.19
N ILE A 145 -1.53 -8.69 8.68
CA ILE A 145 -2.78 -8.01 9.05
C ILE A 145 -3.40 -7.48 7.77
N ILE A 146 -4.60 -7.93 7.43
CA ILE A 146 -5.28 -7.56 6.18
C ILE A 146 -6.77 -7.34 6.40
N GLU A 147 -7.31 -6.38 5.68
CA GLU A 147 -8.73 -6.05 5.64
C GLU A 147 -9.10 -5.57 4.23
N ASN A 148 -10.38 -5.59 3.85
CA ASN A 148 -10.76 -5.05 2.55
C ASN A 148 -10.54 -3.54 2.49
N THR A 149 -10.14 -3.03 1.34
CA THR A 149 -10.02 -1.58 1.12
C THR A 149 -11.28 -0.83 1.50
N SER A 150 -12.45 -1.38 1.15
CA SER A 150 -13.77 -0.79 1.46
C SER A 150 -14.07 -0.75 2.97
N ASP A 151 -13.66 -1.77 3.72
CA ASP A 151 -13.89 -1.84 5.16
C ASP A 151 -12.99 -0.81 5.88
N ILE A 152 -11.67 -0.79 5.57
CA ILE A 152 -10.76 0.23 6.12
C ILE A 152 -11.24 1.65 5.76
N ALA A 153 -11.71 1.86 4.52
CA ALA A 153 -12.22 3.16 4.08
C ALA A 153 -13.44 3.60 4.88
N ALA A 154 -14.39 2.67 5.12
CA ALA A 154 -15.59 2.95 5.90
C ALA A 154 -15.26 3.29 7.36
N ASP A 155 -14.33 2.57 7.98
CA ASP A 155 -13.91 2.80 9.36
C ASP A 155 -13.17 4.14 9.56
N ASN A 156 -12.65 4.72 8.46
CA ASN A 156 -11.94 6.00 8.47
C ASN A 156 -12.72 7.16 7.82
N ASP A 157 -14.03 7.04 7.64
CA ASP A 157 -14.90 8.06 7.02
C ASP A 157 -14.34 8.58 5.67
N ALA A 158 -13.75 7.67 4.88
CA ALA A 158 -13.15 8.01 3.60
C ALA A 158 -14.22 8.32 2.54
N VAL A 159 -14.01 9.39 1.79
CA VAL A 159 -14.77 9.67 0.56
C VAL A 159 -14.17 8.93 -0.62
N LEU A 160 -12.84 8.91 -0.71
CA LEU A 160 -12.08 8.18 -1.70
C LEU A 160 -11.01 7.35 -1.00
N ALA A 161 -10.85 6.10 -1.43
CA ALA A 161 -9.70 5.29 -1.06
C ALA A 161 -9.23 4.41 -2.21
N ILE A 162 -7.94 4.10 -2.21
CA ILE A 162 -7.33 3.02 -2.99
C ILE A 162 -6.57 2.09 -2.05
N ASN A 163 -6.37 0.83 -2.47
CA ASN A 163 -5.46 -0.03 -1.74
C ASN A 163 -4.09 0.64 -1.60
N GLY A 164 -3.43 0.38 -0.51
CA GLY A 164 -2.10 0.92 -0.25
C GLY A 164 -0.97 0.03 -0.76
N ASP A 165 0.05 -0.04 0.05
CA ASP A 165 1.34 -0.67 -0.20
C ASP A 165 1.33 -2.15 0.26
N TYR A 166 2.41 -2.86 0.01
CA TYR A 166 2.60 -4.28 0.36
C TYR A 166 3.43 -4.46 1.65
N TYR A 167 3.47 -3.43 2.50
CA TYR A 167 4.34 -3.40 3.69
C TYR A 167 4.07 -4.55 4.67
N GLY A 168 2.83 -4.99 4.80
CA GLY A 168 2.40 -6.04 5.74
C GLY A 168 2.85 -7.45 5.36
N PHE A 169 3.47 -7.64 4.19
CA PHE A 169 4.03 -8.90 3.75
C PHE A 169 5.55 -8.86 3.58
N ARG A 170 6.19 -7.80 4.08
CA ARG A 170 7.63 -7.55 4.03
C ARG A 170 8.12 -7.05 5.38
N ASP A 171 9.38 -7.39 5.68
CA ASP A 171 10.14 -6.87 6.82
C ASP A 171 11.01 -5.65 6.46
N THR A 172 10.95 -5.19 5.22
CA THR A 172 11.73 -4.07 4.67
C THR A 172 10.84 -2.99 4.09
N GLY A 173 11.42 -1.82 3.89
CA GLY A 173 10.79 -0.60 3.39
C GLY A 173 10.73 0.48 4.48
N ILE A 174 10.74 1.74 4.08
CA ILE A 174 10.48 2.87 4.98
C ILE A 174 8.96 3.10 5.00
N VAL A 175 8.34 2.94 6.18
CA VAL A 175 6.90 3.14 6.38
C VAL A 175 6.68 4.36 7.25
N ILE A 176 6.27 5.45 6.63
CA ILE A 176 5.79 6.68 7.27
C ILE A 176 4.33 6.83 6.87
N ARG A 177 3.43 6.99 7.84
CA ARG A 177 2.01 7.26 7.60
C ARG A 177 1.58 8.44 8.45
N ASN A 178 0.92 9.40 7.84
CA ASN A 178 0.42 10.61 8.49
C ASN A 178 1.50 11.37 9.28
N GLY A 179 2.77 11.33 8.80
CA GLY A 179 3.93 11.94 9.42
C GLY A 179 4.51 11.20 10.63
N VAL A 180 4.07 9.97 10.87
CA VAL A 180 4.55 9.09 11.94
C VAL A 180 5.34 7.94 11.35
N VAL A 181 6.47 7.60 11.97
CA VAL A 181 7.36 6.50 11.56
C VAL A 181 6.87 5.18 12.16
N PHE A 182 6.67 4.18 11.32
CA PHE A 182 6.32 2.81 11.71
C PHE A 182 7.45 1.82 11.43
N ARG A 183 8.23 2.01 10.34
CA ARG A 183 9.37 1.17 9.98
C ARG A 183 10.45 1.99 9.31
N ASP A 184 11.72 1.71 9.62
CA ASP A 184 12.89 2.35 9.01
C ASP A 184 13.90 1.28 8.56
N VAL A 185 13.54 0.52 7.53
CA VAL A 185 14.40 -0.53 6.95
C VAL A 185 14.43 -0.34 5.42
N GLY A 186 15.15 0.67 4.96
CA GLY A 186 15.23 1.03 3.55
C GLY A 186 15.82 -0.09 2.69
N ALA A 187 15.17 -0.42 1.58
CA ALA A 187 15.56 -1.54 0.73
C ALA A 187 15.47 -1.28 -0.79
N ARG A 188 14.69 -0.27 -1.22
CA ARG A 188 14.37 -0.06 -2.64
C ARG A 188 14.10 1.40 -2.95
N GLN A 189 13.64 1.66 -4.18
CA GLN A 189 13.09 2.95 -4.56
C GLN A 189 11.69 3.10 -3.91
N GLY A 190 11.46 4.21 -3.24
CA GLY A 190 10.20 4.58 -2.63
C GLY A 190 9.60 5.84 -3.23
N LEU A 191 8.36 6.14 -2.87
CA LEU A 191 7.67 7.40 -3.16
C LEU A 191 7.40 8.12 -1.83
N ALA A 192 7.74 9.40 -1.75
CA ALA A 192 7.50 10.25 -0.59
C ALA A 192 6.56 11.39 -0.92
N PHE A 193 5.47 11.51 -0.15
CA PHE A 193 4.54 12.63 -0.17
C PHE A 193 4.95 13.64 0.90
N TYR A 194 5.12 14.89 0.52
CA TYR A 194 5.51 15.95 1.44
C TYR A 194 4.30 16.81 1.84
N ARG A 195 4.35 17.39 3.02
CA ARG A 195 3.31 18.28 3.53
C ARG A 195 3.10 19.54 2.68
N ASP A 196 4.05 19.92 1.86
CA ASP A 196 3.97 21.06 0.95
C ASP A 196 3.30 20.72 -0.40
N GLY A 197 2.84 19.48 -0.55
CA GLY A 197 2.17 18.97 -1.75
C GLY A 197 3.12 18.50 -2.84
N THR A 198 4.43 18.49 -2.60
CA THR A 198 5.37 17.85 -3.51
C THR A 198 5.42 16.34 -3.27
N VAL A 199 5.69 15.59 -4.32
CA VAL A 199 5.86 14.13 -4.25
C VAL A 199 7.09 13.74 -5.06
N GLN A 200 7.95 12.91 -4.47
CA GLN A 200 9.24 12.57 -5.06
C GLN A 200 9.53 11.07 -4.94
N VAL A 201 10.12 10.54 -5.98
CA VAL A 201 10.76 9.23 -5.93
C VAL A 201 12.11 9.38 -5.22
N TYR A 202 12.43 8.46 -4.32
CA TYR A 202 13.67 8.50 -3.53
C TYR A 202 14.27 7.10 -3.36
N ASP A 203 15.56 7.05 -3.04
CA ASP A 203 16.27 5.82 -2.68
C ASP A 203 16.22 5.63 -1.16
N GLU A 204 15.44 4.64 -0.70
CA GLU A 204 15.29 4.32 0.72
C GLU A 204 16.63 3.99 1.39
N THR A 205 17.61 3.45 0.63
CA THR A 205 18.90 3.06 1.17
C THR A 205 19.85 4.24 1.42
N ALA A 206 19.49 5.42 0.91
CA ALA A 206 20.28 6.64 1.02
C ALA A 206 19.80 7.60 2.12
N THR A 207 18.72 7.26 2.86
CA THR A 207 18.11 8.12 3.86
C THR A 207 17.60 7.31 5.05
N THR A 208 16.94 7.95 6.01
CA THR A 208 16.25 7.33 7.14
C THR A 208 14.85 7.91 7.28
N ALA A 209 13.95 7.18 7.95
CA ALA A 209 12.60 7.66 8.22
C ALA A 209 12.59 8.97 9.02
N ASP A 210 13.46 9.10 10.03
CA ASP A 210 13.60 10.32 10.83
C ASP A 210 14.01 11.53 9.97
N GLN A 211 14.93 11.33 9.02
CA GLN A 211 15.37 12.39 8.11
C GLN A 211 14.20 12.81 7.19
N LEU A 212 13.47 11.85 6.63
CA LEU A 212 12.32 12.11 5.77
C LEU A 212 11.22 12.90 6.52
N VAL A 213 10.91 12.52 7.76
CA VAL A 213 9.94 13.26 8.58
C VAL A 213 10.45 14.69 8.90
N ALA A 214 11.75 14.84 9.20
CA ALA A 214 12.35 16.17 9.44
C ALA A 214 12.31 17.04 8.18
N ASP A 215 12.40 16.44 6.98
CA ASP A 215 12.29 17.11 5.69
C ASP A 215 10.83 17.38 5.28
N GLY A 216 9.85 16.97 6.10
CA GLY A 216 8.43 17.27 5.90
C GLY A 216 7.65 16.16 5.20
N VAL A 217 8.16 14.95 5.12
CA VAL A 217 7.43 13.81 4.55
C VAL A 217 6.21 13.48 5.42
N TRP A 218 5.08 13.27 4.74
CA TRP A 218 3.79 12.94 5.31
C TRP A 218 3.46 11.46 5.18
N ASN A 219 3.63 10.89 3.98
CA ASN A 219 3.45 9.48 3.71
C ASN A 219 4.60 8.96 2.83
N THR A 220 4.94 7.69 2.95
CA THR A 220 5.83 6.99 2.02
C THR A 220 5.13 5.77 1.44
N LEU A 221 5.51 5.37 0.24
CA LEU A 221 5.14 4.09 -0.36
C LEU A 221 6.41 3.36 -0.77
N SER A 222 6.48 2.06 -0.53
CA SER A 222 7.65 1.22 -0.74
C SER A 222 7.29 -0.05 -1.52
N PHE A 223 6.79 0.09 -2.73
CA PHE A 223 6.47 -1.02 -3.63
C PHE A 223 7.30 -0.95 -4.92
N GLY A 224 6.94 -0.05 -5.82
CA GLY A 224 7.66 0.23 -7.06
C GLY A 224 7.26 -0.64 -8.27
N PRO A 225 7.88 -0.37 -9.38
CA PRO A 225 8.83 0.71 -9.63
C PRO A 225 8.19 2.08 -9.80
N ALA A 226 9.00 3.14 -9.83
CA ALA A 226 8.59 4.41 -10.42
C ALA A 226 8.23 4.19 -11.89
N LEU A 227 7.15 4.82 -12.33
CA LEU A 227 6.63 4.75 -13.70
C LEU A 227 7.04 5.96 -14.51
N LEU A 228 6.95 7.13 -13.89
CA LEU A 228 7.30 8.42 -14.48
C LEU A 228 8.23 9.20 -13.55
N GLU A 229 9.23 9.84 -14.15
CA GLU A 229 10.04 10.87 -13.52
C GLU A 229 10.12 12.08 -14.47
N ASN A 230 9.78 13.27 -13.98
CA ASN A 230 9.73 14.51 -14.76
C ASN A 230 8.86 14.42 -16.04
N GLY A 231 7.78 13.65 -15.99
CA GLY A 231 6.87 13.42 -17.13
C GLY A 231 7.36 12.41 -18.16
N GLU A 232 8.54 11.83 -17.98
CA GLU A 232 9.10 10.83 -18.88
C GLU A 232 8.98 9.43 -18.28
N ILE A 233 8.66 8.45 -19.14
CA ILE A 233 8.57 7.05 -18.73
C ILE A 233 9.95 6.54 -18.34
N VAL A 234 10.04 5.94 -17.15
CA VAL A 234 11.28 5.36 -16.64
C VAL A 234 11.71 4.19 -17.53
N SER A 235 12.96 4.20 -17.96
CA SER A 235 13.49 3.15 -18.82
C SER A 235 13.67 1.82 -18.09
N GLY A 236 13.35 0.70 -18.76
CA GLY A 236 13.57 -0.65 -18.23
C GLY A 236 12.54 -1.10 -17.19
N ILE A 237 11.41 -0.40 -17.04
CA ILE A 237 10.37 -0.76 -16.06
C ILE A 237 9.77 -2.14 -16.30
N ASP A 238 9.74 -2.63 -17.54
CA ASP A 238 9.26 -3.97 -17.88
C ASP A 238 10.25 -5.10 -17.51
N ASP A 239 11.48 -4.75 -17.11
CA ASP A 239 12.49 -5.70 -16.65
C ASP A 239 12.62 -5.71 -15.10
N VAL A 240 11.90 -4.83 -14.39
CA VAL A 240 11.95 -4.73 -12.94
C VAL A 240 11.13 -5.84 -12.29
N GLU A 241 11.72 -6.51 -11.30
CA GLU A 241 11.03 -7.41 -10.38
C GLU A 241 11.12 -6.83 -8.97
N VAL A 242 9.97 -6.74 -8.29
CA VAL A 242 9.88 -6.06 -6.99
C VAL A 242 10.03 -7.02 -5.84
N ASP A 243 9.48 -8.23 -5.96
CA ASP A 243 9.49 -9.21 -4.90
C ASP A 243 9.49 -10.62 -5.50
N THR A 244 10.64 -11.27 -5.44
CA THR A 244 10.86 -12.63 -5.99
C THR A 244 10.78 -13.71 -4.92
N ASN A 245 10.30 -13.40 -3.72
CA ASN A 245 10.16 -14.36 -2.63
C ASN A 245 9.16 -15.47 -2.99
N PHE A 246 9.32 -16.63 -2.35
CA PHE A 246 8.45 -17.77 -2.56
C PHE A 246 6.97 -17.41 -2.28
N GLY A 247 6.11 -17.65 -3.25
CA GLY A 247 4.68 -17.37 -3.17
C GLY A 247 4.26 -16.05 -3.85
N ASN A 248 5.19 -15.17 -4.17
CA ASN A 248 4.90 -13.95 -4.90
C ASN A 248 4.90 -14.18 -6.41
N HIS A 249 4.04 -13.45 -7.09
CA HIS A 249 3.97 -13.44 -8.54
C HIS A 249 4.82 -12.29 -9.09
N SER A 250 5.45 -12.52 -10.25
CA SER A 250 6.09 -11.43 -11.00
C SER A 250 5.10 -10.27 -11.22
N ILE A 251 5.61 -9.05 -11.10
CA ILE A 251 4.84 -7.84 -11.44
C ILE A 251 4.75 -7.64 -12.96
N GLN A 252 5.42 -8.45 -13.77
CA GLN A 252 5.45 -8.32 -15.22
C GLN A 252 4.20 -8.89 -15.90
N GLY A 253 4.01 -8.51 -17.17
CA GLY A 253 2.85 -8.91 -17.99
C GLY A 253 1.59 -8.09 -17.69
N GLU A 254 0.51 -8.45 -18.40
CA GLU A 254 -0.80 -7.82 -18.24
C GLU A 254 -1.44 -8.27 -16.92
N GLN A 255 -1.63 -7.31 -16.01
CA GLN A 255 -2.13 -7.56 -14.65
C GLN A 255 -3.10 -6.44 -14.25
N PRO A 256 -4.00 -6.66 -13.27
CA PRO A 256 -4.61 -5.57 -12.53
C PRO A 256 -3.52 -4.73 -11.84
N ARG A 257 -3.68 -3.41 -11.82
CA ARG A 257 -2.67 -2.46 -11.33
C ARG A 257 -3.29 -1.38 -10.48
N THR A 258 -2.50 -0.86 -9.55
CA THR A 258 -2.81 0.39 -8.86
C THR A 258 -1.59 1.31 -8.96
N ALA A 259 -1.83 2.56 -9.31
CA ALA A 259 -0.78 3.57 -9.40
C ALA A 259 -1.22 4.89 -8.79
N VAL A 260 -0.23 5.62 -8.29
CA VAL A 260 -0.36 6.98 -7.79
C VAL A 260 0.49 7.89 -8.68
N GLY A 261 -0.04 9.04 -9.06
CA GLY A 261 0.67 10.03 -9.86
C GLY A 261 0.38 11.44 -9.39
N ILE A 262 1.31 12.35 -9.72
CA ILE A 262 1.25 13.75 -9.37
C ILE A 262 1.22 14.58 -10.64
N ILE A 263 0.19 15.39 -10.79
CA ILE A 263 0.06 16.34 -11.91
C ILE A 263 0.74 17.67 -11.53
N ALA A 264 0.47 18.15 -10.31
CA ALA A 264 1.06 19.35 -9.73
C ALA A 264 1.01 19.23 -8.19
N ALA A 265 1.58 20.19 -7.48
CA ALA A 265 1.46 20.22 -6.01
C ALA A 265 -0.02 20.25 -5.60
N ASN A 266 -0.42 19.40 -4.67
CA ASN A 266 -1.80 19.20 -4.22
C ASN A 266 -2.79 18.74 -5.32
N HIS A 267 -2.28 18.22 -6.42
CA HIS A 267 -3.09 17.67 -7.50
C HIS A 267 -2.59 16.28 -7.87
N ASP A 268 -3.23 15.30 -7.30
CA ASP A 268 -2.91 13.88 -7.42
C ASP A 268 -3.83 13.19 -8.43
N VAL A 269 -3.38 12.09 -8.98
CA VAL A 269 -4.20 11.18 -9.77
C VAL A 269 -3.96 9.75 -9.33
N PHE A 270 -5.04 9.05 -8.97
CA PHE A 270 -4.99 7.64 -8.61
C PHE A 270 -5.63 6.82 -9.73
N VAL A 271 -4.97 5.74 -10.10
CA VAL A 271 -5.44 4.86 -11.18
C VAL A 271 -5.52 3.43 -10.68
N VAL A 272 -6.69 2.82 -10.89
CA VAL A 272 -6.89 1.38 -10.68
C VAL A 272 -7.28 0.75 -12.01
N VAL A 273 -6.49 -0.20 -12.46
CA VAL A 273 -6.73 -0.97 -13.69
C VAL A 273 -7.24 -2.34 -13.31
N ASP A 274 -8.43 -2.70 -13.78
CA ASP A 274 -8.94 -4.06 -13.66
C ASP A 274 -8.18 -5.01 -14.61
N GLY A 275 -8.20 -6.30 -14.32
CA GLY A 275 -7.51 -7.26 -15.17
C GLY A 275 -7.86 -8.71 -14.86
N ARG A 276 -7.17 -9.63 -15.54
CA ARG A 276 -7.37 -11.09 -15.43
C ARG A 276 -8.81 -11.53 -15.75
N SER A 277 -9.57 -10.72 -16.50
CA SER A 277 -10.96 -10.97 -16.86
C SER A 277 -11.14 -10.83 -18.38
N PRO A 278 -10.93 -11.91 -19.16
CA PRO A 278 -11.03 -11.87 -20.62
C PRO A 278 -12.38 -11.31 -21.10
N GLY A 279 -12.32 -10.42 -22.08
CA GLY A 279 -13.50 -9.75 -22.63
C GLY A 279 -14.01 -8.55 -21.83
N TYR A 280 -13.53 -8.36 -20.60
CA TYR A 280 -13.82 -7.20 -19.76
C TYR A 280 -12.57 -6.33 -19.55
N SER A 281 -11.51 -6.89 -19.00
CA SER A 281 -10.23 -6.22 -18.85
C SER A 281 -9.08 -7.24 -18.76
N ALA A 282 -8.13 -7.13 -19.67
CA ALA A 282 -6.91 -7.95 -19.63
C ALA A 282 -5.97 -7.51 -18.49
N GLY A 283 -5.99 -6.25 -18.15
CA GLY A 283 -4.97 -5.57 -17.36
C GLY A 283 -3.93 -4.92 -18.25
N VAL A 284 -2.87 -4.37 -17.66
CA VAL A 284 -1.79 -3.70 -18.38
C VAL A 284 -0.41 -4.14 -17.89
N THR A 285 0.59 -3.99 -18.77
CA THR A 285 2.02 -4.09 -18.41
C THR A 285 2.47 -2.87 -17.60
N MET A 286 3.69 -2.86 -17.09
CA MET A 286 4.27 -1.67 -16.40
C MET A 286 4.38 -0.50 -17.37
N SER A 287 4.84 -0.72 -18.58
CA SER A 287 4.89 0.34 -19.62
C SER A 287 3.49 0.84 -19.97
N GLY A 288 2.50 -0.06 -20.11
CA GLY A 288 1.11 0.36 -20.35
C GLY A 288 0.52 1.20 -19.21
N LEU A 289 0.84 0.88 -17.95
CA LEU A 289 0.45 1.71 -16.82
C LEU A 289 1.13 3.08 -16.85
N ALA A 290 2.43 3.12 -17.17
CA ALA A 290 3.18 4.36 -17.31
C ALA A 290 2.61 5.25 -18.44
N GLU A 291 2.22 4.67 -19.57
CA GLU A 291 1.56 5.39 -20.68
C GLU A 291 0.21 5.99 -20.25
N ILE A 292 -0.58 5.25 -19.46
CA ILE A 292 -1.83 5.77 -18.88
C ILE A 292 -1.54 6.98 -18.00
N MET A 293 -0.59 6.87 -17.05
CA MET A 293 -0.24 7.94 -16.14
C MET A 293 0.31 9.18 -16.88
N GLN A 294 1.14 8.97 -17.90
CA GLN A 294 1.65 10.05 -18.75
C GLN A 294 0.52 10.73 -19.54
N GLY A 295 -0.40 9.94 -20.08
CA GLY A 295 -1.58 10.45 -20.80
C GLY A 295 -2.53 11.28 -19.93
N LEU A 296 -2.55 11.05 -18.62
CA LEU A 296 -3.28 11.84 -17.63
C LEU A 296 -2.54 13.11 -17.20
N GLY A 297 -1.30 13.31 -17.66
CA GLY A 297 -0.50 14.50 -17.38
C GLY A 297 0.32 14.41 -16.09
N ALA A 298 0.48 13.21 -15.52
CA ALA A 298 1.33 13.04 -14.35
C ALA A 298 2.80 13.34 -14.69
N THR A 299 3.48 14.05 -13.81
CA THR A 299 4.91 14.34 -13.90
C THR A 299 5.75 13.34 -13.13
N THR A 300 5.21 12.80 -12.05
CA THR A 300 5.75 11.68 -11.26
C THR A 300 4.66 10.63 -11.15
N ALA A 301 4.97 9.37 -11.33
CA ALA A 301 4.03 8.26 -11.11
C ALA A 301 4.75 7.03 -10.55
N TYR A 302 4.05 6.26 -9.75
CA TYR A 302 4.59 5.14 -9.02
C TYR A 302 3.58 4.00 -8.94
N ASN A 303 4.05 2.77 -9.19
CA ASN A 303 3.24 1.56 -9.06
C ASN A 303 3.21 1.10 -7.61
N ILE A 304 2.04 0.72 -7.12
CA ILE A 304 1.86 0.13 -5.79
C ILE A 304 1.30 -1.28 -5.90
N ASP A 305 0.93 -1.92 -4.77
CA ASP A 305 0.39 -3.28 -4.80
C ASP A 305 -0.82 -3.35 -5.74
N GLY A 306 -0.86 -4.43 -6.47
CA GLY A 306 -1.80 -4.64 -7.55
C GLY A 306 -2.44 -6.03 -7.53
N GLY A 307 -2.81 -6.52 -8.70
CA GLY A 307 -3.43 -7.83 -8.83
C GLY A 307 -4.78 -7.89 -8.12
N GLY A 308 -4.91 -8.78 -7.15
CA GLY A 308 -6.17 -8.93 -6.39
C GLY A 308 -6.47 -7.78 -5.44
N SER A 309 -5.47 -7.01 -5.02
CA SER A 309 -5.63 -5.86 -4.14
C SER A 309 -6.13 -4.61 -4.87
N SER A 310 -6.00 -4.55 -6.22
CA SER A 310 -6.38 -3.37 -6.99
C SER A 310 -7.85 -3.00 -6.76
N THR A 311 -8.09 -2.04 -5.88
CA THR A 311 -9.43 -1.60 -5.45
C THR A 311 -9.47 -0.08 -5.35
N MET A 312 -10.55 0.51 -5.85
CA MET A 312 -10.90 1.90 -5.65
C MET A 312 -12.29 1.98 -5.01
N TYR A 313 -12.35 2.67 -3.89
CA TYR A 313 -13.58 2.96 -3.16
C TYR A 313 -13.93 4.43 -3.31
N PHE A 314 -15.20 4.74 -3.54
CA PHE A 314 -15.68 6.11 -3.60
C PHE A 314 -17.10 6.19 -3.05
N ASN A 315 -17.32 7.12 -2.11
CA ASN A 315 -18.63 7.46 -1.56
C ASN A 315 -19.49 6.25 -1.12
N GLY A 316 -18.88 5.30 -0.40
CA GLY A 316 -19.60 4.14 0.15
C GLY A 316 -19.56 2.88 -0.71
N GLU A 317 -18.97 2.93 -1.91
CA GLU A 317 -18.99 1.82 -2.87
C GLU A 317 -17.62 1.55 -3.48
N VAL A 318 -17.34 0.27 -3.79
CA VAL A 318 -16.20 -0.12 -4.65
C VAL A 318 -16.57 0.19 -6.10
N VAL A 319 -15.80 1.07 -6.74
CA VAL A 319 -16.13 1.57 -8.09
C VAL A 319 -15.55 0.73 -9.23
N ASN A 320 -14.51 -0.05 -8.97
CA ASN A 320 -13.96 -0.98 -9.95
C ASN A 320 -14.53 -2.40 -9.77
N ASN A 321 -14.09 -3.36 -10.59
CA ASN A 321 -14.51 -4.76 -10.51
C ASN A 321 -13.30 -5.66 -10.23
N PRO A 322 -12.86 -5.76 -8.96
CA PRO A 322 -11.66 -6.49 -8.61
C PRO A 322 -11.66 -7.91 -9.18
N LEU A 323 -10.60 -8.28 -9.90
CA LEU A 323 -10.45 -9.56 -10.62
C LEU A 323 -11.60 -9.94 -11.56
N GLY A 324 -12.46 -8.99 -11.96
CA GLY A 324 -13.66 -9.26 -12.75
C GLY A 324 -14.73 -10.05 -12.00
N LYS A 325 -14.67 -10.11 -10.68
CA LYS A 325 -15.60 -10.88 -9.81
C LYS A 325 -16.33 -10.00 -8.81
N GLY A 326 -15.90 -8.74 -8.65
CA GLY A 326 -16.42 -7.84 -7.64
C GLY A 326 -16.08 -8.26 -6.21
N GLU A 327 -15.03 -9.07 -6.04
CA GLU A 327 -14.55 -9.54 -4.73
C GLU A 327 -13.18 -8.93 -4.45
N GLU A 328 -13.07 -8.16 -3.38
CA GLU A 328 -11.82 -7.60 -2.92
C GLU A 328 -10.90 -8.68 -2.37
N ARG A 329 -9.61 -8.44 -2.47
CA ARG A 329 -8.58 -9.15 -1.70
C ARG A 329 -8.05 -8.18 -0.65
N GLY A 330 -8.05 -8.58 0.61
CA GLY A 330 -7.55 -7.77 1.71
C GLY A 330 -6.17 -7.17 1.43
N THR A 331 -5.98 -5.95 1.91
CA THR A 331 -4.75 -5.15 1.86
C THR A 331 -4.32 -4.77 3.27
N SER A 332 -3.07 -4.39 3.46
CA SER A 332 -2.56 -4.03 4.80
C SER A 332 -2.80 -2.57 5.16
N ASP A 333 -3.02 -1.70 4.18
CA ASP A 333 -3.34 -0.29 4.37
C ASP A 333 -4.03 0.28 3.13
N ILE A 334 -4.49 1.52 3.26
CA ILE A 334 -5.07 2.32 2.19
C ILE A 334 -4.40 3.70 2.12
N LEU A 335 -4.45 4.32 0.92
CA LEU A 335 -4.41 5.77 0.78
C LEU A 335 -5.84 6.29 0.62
N TYR A 336 -6.20 7.36 1.34
CA TYR A 336 -7.55 7.88 1.32
C TYR A 336 -7.64 9.39 1.50
N VAL A 337 -8.78 9.94 1.12
CA VAL A 337 -9.21 11.31 1.40
C VAL A 337 -10.51 11.21 2.19
N GLY A 338 -10.55 11.82 3.36
CA GLY A 338 -11.73 11.87 4.22
C GLY A 338 -12.76 12.92 3.78
N ALA A 339 -13.93 12.89 4.44
CA ALA A 339 -15.03 13.83 4.21
C ALA A 339 -14.74 15.22 4.80
#